data_52e255304d7eab0845bcd4f5769de8cc
#
_entry.id   52e255304d7eab0845bcd4f5769de8cc
#
_cell.length_a   1.000
_cell.length_b   1.000
_cell.length_c   1.000
_cell.angle_alpha   90.00
_cell.angle_beta   90.00
_cell.angle_gamma   90.00
#
_symmetry.space_group_name_H-M   'P 1'
#
loop_
_entity.id
_entity.type
_entity.pdbx_description
1 polymer ?
#
loop_
_entity_poly.entity_id
_entity_poly.type
_entity_poly.pdbx_seq_one_letter_code
_entity_poly.pdbx_strand_id
1 'polypeptide(L)'
;MKILVTGSNSRFGKILKDLKTTKKMIFKDKKQLNILSIQSIRKNLNRYKPKCVLHLAGLSRPMSIHEKDISDSINLNIIGTCNLVKEVSKKNIKLIYLSTNYLYPGTSGNYSEEDALKPWNNYGWSKLGGESAVQMYRNSLILRLCMTEKPFVHKKAFANVKSNFIFQEDVSKIILKLL
;
A
#
# COMPACT_ATOMS: atom_id res chain seq x y z
N MET A 1 18.59 -10.78 -1.22
CA MET A 1 17.13 -11.04 -1.37
C MET A 1 16.59 -10.20 -2.51
N LYS A 2 15.71 -10.75 -3.40
CA LYS A 2 14.99 -9.97 -4.44
C LYS A 2 13.64 -9.50 -3.89
N ILE A 3 13.32 -8.24 -4.10
CA ILE A 3 12.06 -7.60 -3.66
C ILE A 3 11.34 -7.10 -4.90
N LEU A 4 10.10 -7.52 -5.11
CA LEU A 4 9.25 -7.01 -6.19
C LEU A 4 8.37 -5.88 -5.66
N VAL A 5 8.44 -4.71 -6.30
CA VAL A 5 7.68 -3.52 -5.89
C VAL A 5 6.60 -3.26 -6.94
N THR A 6 5.34 -3.32 -6.53
CA THR A 6 4.19 -2.97 -7.40
C THR A 6 3.89 -1.48 -7.30
N GLY A 7 3.25 -0.89 -8.31
CA GLY A 7 2.84 0.52 -8.26
C GLY A 7 4.01 1.51 -8.22
N SER A 8 5.10 1.17 -8.88
CA SER A 8 6.38 1.90 -8.81
C SER A 8 6.35 3.34 -9.34
N ASN A 9 5.31 3.73 -10.09
CA ASN A 9 5.14 5.10 -10.57
C ASN A 9 4.37 6.00 -9.60
N SER A 10 3.93 5.46 -8.44
CA SER A 10 3.39 6.27 -7.35
C SER A 10 4.44 7.24 -6.81
N ARG A 11 4.01 8.31 -6.13
CA ARG A 11 4.92 9.26 -5.49
C ARG A 11 5.91 8.55 -4.57
N PHE A 12 5.40 7.70 -3.69
CA PHE A 12 6.22 6.91 -2.78
C PHE A 12 7.15 5.92 -3.52
N GLY A 13 6.67 5.30 -4.60
CA GLY A 13 7.48 4.42 -5.44
C GLY A 13 8.68 5.13 -6.08
N LYS A 14 8.54 6.41 -6.45
CA LYS A 14 9.65 7.24 -6.96
C LYS A 14 10.70 7.49 -5.86
N ILE A 15 10.28 7.89 -4.66
CA ILE A 15 11.17 8.09 -3.51
C ILE A 15 11.97 6.81 -3.22
N LEU A 16 11.30 5.65 -3.22
CA LEU A 16 11.99 4.38 -3.01
C LEU A 16 13.01 4.04 -4.10
N LYS A 17 12.79 4.45 -5.34
CA LYS A 17 13.76 4.25 -6.44
C LYS A 17 15.02 5.07 -6.25
N ASP A 18 14.89 6.28 -5.70
CA ASP A 18 16.01 7.23 -5.53
C ASP A 18 16.86 6.89 -4.29
N LEU A 19 16.42 5.97 -3.44
CA LEU A 19 17.18 5.57 -2.27
C LEU A 19 18.41 4.74 -2.63
N LYS A 20 19.55 5.13 -2.08
CA LYS A 20 20.75 4.30 -2.09
C LYS A 20 20.56 3.09 -1.18
N THR A 21 20.56 1.88 -1.76
CA THR A 21 20.40 0.63 -1.02
C THR A 21 21.12 -0.52 -1.71
N THR A 22 21.65 -1.44 -0.93
CA THR A 22 22.21 -2.72 -1.42
C THR A 22 21.14 -3.77 -1.72
N LYS A 23 19.88 -3.51 -1.37
CA LYS A 23 18.76 -4.44 -1.59
C LYS A 23 18.35 -4.46 -3.06
N LYS A 24 18.19 -5.67 -3.61
CA LYS A 24 17.79 -5.84 -5.02
C LYS A 24 16.28 -5.63 -5.17
N MET A 25 15.87 -4.39 -5.43
CA MET A 25 14.48 -4.00 -5.67
C MET A 25 14.15 -4.03 -7.16
N ILE A 26 13.02 -4.64 -7.52
CA ILE A 26 12.52 -4.77 -8.90
C ILE A 26 11.22 -4.00 -8.98
N PHE A 27 11.29 -2.80 -9.53
CA PHE A 27 10.17 -1.87 -9.63
C PHE A 27 9.30 -2.16 -10.85
N LYS A 28 7.97 -2.28 -10.64
CA LYS A 28 6.98 -2.52 -11.69
C LYS A 28 5.83 -1.53 -11.60
N ASP A 29 5.57 -0.86 -12.70
CA ASP A 29 4.39 -0.03 -12.87
C ASP A 29 3.16 -0.85 -13.34
N LYS A 30 2.01 -0.17 -13.54
CA LYS A 30 0.76 -0.81 -13.97
C LYS A 30 0.90 -1.54 -15.32
N LYS A 31 1.69 -1.01 -16.27
CA LYS A 31 1.89 -1.63 -17.58
C LYS A 31 2.72 -2.91 -17.49
N GLN A 32 3.69 -2.94 -16.59
CA GLN A 32 4.62 -4.05 -16.39
C GLN A 32 4.06 -5.13 -15.45
N LEU A 33 3.27 -4.74 -14.43
CA LEU A 33 2.58 -5.62 -13.49
C LEU A 33 1.19 -5.07 -13.21
N ASN A 34 0.19 -5.57 -13.92
CA ASN A 34 -1.20 -5.24 -13.67
C ASN A 34 -1.77 -6.17 -12.60
N ILE A 35 -2.12 -5.62 -11.43
CA ILE A 35 -2.67 -6.39 -10.29
C ILE A 35 -4.09 -6.91 -10.55
N LEU A 36 -4.81 -6.38 -11.55
CA LEU A 36 -6.12 -6.90 -11.97
C LEU A 36 -5.99 -8.16 -12.85
N SER A 37 -4.80 -8.43 -13.38
CA SER A 37 -4.52 -9.61 -14.20
C SER A 37 -3.71 -10.64 -13.42
N ILE A 38 -4.36 -11.75 -13.10
CA ILE A 38 -3.71 -12.91 -12.45
C ILE A 38 -2.53 -13.40 -13.28
N GLN A 39 -2.67 -13.43 -14.62
CA GLN A 39 -1.60 -13.85 -15.54
C GLN A 39 -0.40 -12.89 -15.45
N SER A 40 -0.64 -11.58 -15.36
CA SER A 40 0.43 -10.59 -15.19
C SER A 40 1.17 -10.78 -13.86
N ILE A 41 0.45 -11.03 -12.78
CA ILE A 41 1.04 -11.32 -11.47
C ILE A 41 1.90 -12.57 -11.55
N ARG A 42 1.36 -13.70 -12.03
CA ARG A 42 2.07 -14.99 -12.15
C ARG A 42 3.33 -14.87 -13.00
N LYS A 43 3.24 -14.19 -14.16
CA LYS A 43 4.38 -13.95 -15.06
C LYS A 43 5.53 -13.25 -14.31
N ASN A 44 5.22 -12.20 -13.54
CA ASN A 44 6.22 -11.46 -12.78
C ASN A 44 6.80 -12.28 -11.62
N LEU A 45 5.96 -12.97 -10.84
CA LEU A 45 6.44 -13.82 -9.74
C LEU A 45 7.33 -14.97 -10.25
N ASN A 46 6.97 -15.60 -11.37
CA ASN A 46 7.77 -16.67 -11.95
C ASN A 46 9.09 -16.17 -12.53
N ARG A 47 9.08 -15.02 -13.24
CA ARG A 47 10.26 -14.41 -13.86
C ARG A 47 11.29 -13.97 -12.82
N TYR A 48 10.85 -13.25 -11.80
CA TYR A 48 11.75 -12.61 -10.84
C TYR A 48 12.03 -13.46 -9.59
N LYS A 49 11.15 -14.40 -9.26
CA LYS A 49 11.23 -15.27 -8.08
C LYS A 49 11.57 -14.45 -6.82
N PRO A 50 10.76 -13.41 -6.49
CA PRO A 50 11.04 -12.56 -5.34
C PRO A 50 10.85 -13.33 -4.04
N LYS A 51 11.57 -12.95 -2.99
CA LYS A 51 11.33 -13.42 -1.61
C LYS A 51 10.36 -12.52 -0.85
N CYS A 52 10.16 -11.30 -1.35
CA CYS A 52 9.22 -10.34 -0.77
C CYS A 52 8.54 -9.53 -1.89
N VAL A 53 7.27 -9.23 -1.70
CA VAL A 53 6.53 -8.25 -2.50
C VAL A 53 6.21 -7.07 -1.62
N LEU A 54 6.64 -5.87 -2.03
CA LEU A 54 6.21 -4.59 -1.46
C LEU A 54 5.06 -4.05 -2.31
N HIS A 55 3.84 -4.05 -1.74
CA HIS A 55 2.63 -3.72 -2.47
C HIS A 55 2.26 -2.24 -2.31
N LEU A 56 2.61 -1.43 -3.32
CA LEU A 56 2.29 -0.01 -3.40
C LEU A 56 1.18 0.30 -4.40
N ALA A 57 0.82 -0.66 -5.26
CA ALA A 57 -0.22 -0.45 -6.26
C ALA A 57 -1.59 -0.30 -5.58
N GLY A 58 -2.32 0.72 -5.97
CA GLY A 58 -3.65 1.04 -5.46
C GLY A 58 -4.03 2.46 -5.86
N LEU A 59 -5.27 2.80 -5.64
CA LEU A 59 -5.81 4.15 -5.84
C LEU A 59 -5.84 4.87 -4.51
N SER A 60 -5.26 6.08 -4.42
CA SER A 60 -5.24 6.87 -3.18
C SER A 60 -5.61 8.34 -3.36
N ARG A 61 -5.35 8.92 -4.52
CA ARG A 61 -5.60 10.36 -4.79
C ARG A 61 -6.03 10.59 -6.23
N PRO A 62 -6.81 11.65 -6.50
CA PRO A 62 -7.40 12.54 -5.50
C PRO A 62 -8.51 11.85 -4.69
N MET A 63 -8.72 12.29 -3.43
CA MET A 63 -9.72 11.66 -2.54
C MET A 63 -11.13 11.67 -3.13
N SER A 64 -11.48 12.72 -3.87
CA SER A 64 -12.80 12.88 -4.51
C SER A 64 -13.14 11.78 -5.53
N ILE A 65 -12.16 11.07 -6.08
CA ILE A 65 -12.43 10.00 -7.04
C ILE A 65 -13.12 8.80 -6.37
N HIS A 66 -12.81 8.54 -5.10
CA HIS A 66 -13.42 7.47 -4.33
C HIS A 66 -14.90 7.73 -4.02
N GLU A 67 -15.31 9.00 -4.00
CA GLU A 67 -16.68 9.37 -3.73
C GLU A 67 -17.51 9.51 -5.01
N LYS A 68 -16.88 9.83 -6.16
CA LYS A 68 -17.57 9.99 -7.45
C LYS A 68 -17.88 8.65 -8.11
N ASP A 69 -16.91 7.74 -8.11
CA ASP A 69 -17.04 6.40 -8.67
C ASP A 69 -16.21 5.40 -7.83
N ILE A 70 -16.91 4.50 -7.17
CA ILE A 70 -16.29 3.49 -6.34
C ILE A 70 -15.66 2.34 -7.13
N SER A 71 -15.98 2.21 -8.43
CA SER A 71 -15.56 1.06 -9.25
C SER A 71 -14.04 0.90 -9.31
N ASP A 72 -13.32 1.99 -9.56
CA ASP A 72 -11.85 1.96 -9.58
C ASP A 72 -11.25 1.67 -8.20
N SER A 73 -11.90 2.17 -7.13
CA SER A 73 -11.48 1.89 -5.76
C SER A 73 -11.64 0.41 -5.42
N ILE A 74 -12.78 -0.18 -5.78
CA ILE A 74 -13.05 -1.61 -5.61
C ILE A 74 -12.04 -2.42 -6.45
N ASN A 75 -11.90 -2.10 -7.72
CA ASN A 75 -11.03 -2.83 -8.62
C ASN A 75 -9.57 -2.81 -8.13
N LEU A 76 -9.00 -1.63 -7.88
CA LEU A 76 -7.58 -1.50 -7.59
C LEU A 76 -7.24 -1.86 -6.14
N ASN A 77 -8.03 -1.36 -5.16
CA ASN A 77 -7.67 -1.51 -3.76
C ASN A 77 -8.16 -2.83 -3.16
N ILE A 78 -9.28 -3.39 -3.64
CA ILE A 78 -9.83 -4.65 -3.14
C ILE A 78 -9.44 -5.80 -4.09
N ILE A 79 -10.00 -5.85 -5.31
CA ILE A 79 -9.82 -7.00 -6.22
C ILE A 79 -8.34 -7.18 -6.59
N GLY A 80 -7.64 -6.10 -6.92
CA GLY A 80 -6.21 -6.13 -7.26
C GLY A 80 -5.36 -6.65 -6.09
N THR A 81 -5.64 -6.21 -4.86
CA THR A 81 -4.96 -6.70 -3.67
C THR A 81 -5.29 -8.19 -3.41
N CYS A 82 -6.56 -8.59 -3.50
CA CYS A 82 -6.97 -9.99 -3.37
C CYS A 82 -6.27 -10.90 -4.39
N ASN A 83 -6.19 -10.47 -5.65
CA ASN A 83 -5.47 -11.23 -6.69
C ASN A 83 -4.00 -11.42 -6.33
N LEU A 84 -3.34 -10.36 -5.84
CA LEU A 84 -1.94 -10.43 -5.44
C LEU A 84 -1.75 -11.37 -4.25
N VAL A 85 -2.58 -11.25 -3.20
CA VAL A 85 -2.54 -12.14 -2.02
C VAL A 85 -2.69 -13.59 -2.43
N LYS A 86 -3.67 -13.93 -3.30
CA LYS A 86 -3.88 -15.29 -3.83
C LYS A 86 -2.64 -15.87 -4.49
N GLU A 87 -1.88 -15.08 -5.22
CA GLU A 87 -0.73 -15.59 -5.98
C GLU A 87 0.57 -15.62 -5.15
N VAL A 88 0.77 -14.65 -4.23
CA VAL A 88 1.94 -14.68 -3.34
C VAL A 88 1.82 -15.76 -2.25
N SER A 89 0.60 -16.02 -1.76
CA SER A 89 0.36 -17.06 -0.75
C SER A 89 0.68 -18.46 -1.26
N LYS A 90 0.33 -18.80 -2.51
CA LYS A 90 0.68 -20.08 -3.15
C LYS A 90 2.18 -20.36 -3.20
N LYS A 91 3.01 -19.33 -3.12
CA LYS A 91 4.47 -19.42 -3.22
C LYS A 91 5.17 -19.09 -1.92
N ASN A 92 4.42 -18.88 -0.85
CA ASN A 92 4.91 -18.43 0.46
C ASN A 92 5.85 -17.21 0.38
N ILE A 93 5.52 -16.23 -0.47
CA ILE A 93 6.31 -15.02 -0.67
C ILE A 93 5.86 -13.98 0.38
N LYS A 94 6.79 -13.41 1.16
CA LYS A 94 6.45 -12.34 2.12
C LYS A 94 5.75 -11.17 1.43
N LEU A 95 4.65 -10.70 2.00
CA LEU A 95 3.91 -9.55 1.49
C LEU A 95 3.97 -8.39 2.48
N ILE A 96 4.46 -7.22 2.06
CA ILE A 96 4.37 -5.98 2.82
C ILE A 96 3.33 -5.10 2.13
N TYR A 97 2.25 -4.78 2.84
CA TYR A 97 1.12 -4.00 2.35
C TYR A 97 1.07 -2.63 3.01
N LEU A 98 1.03 -1.58 2.20
CA LEU A 98 0.83 -0.24 2.70
C LEU A 98 -0.67 0.04 2.84
N SER A 99 -1.15 0.03 4.07
CA SER A 99 -2.50 0.44 4.44
C SER A 99 -2.52 1.91 4.88
N THR A 100 -3.55 2.33 5.58
CA THR A 100 -3.77 3.73 5.96
C THR A 100 -4.33 3.84 7.37
N ASN A 101 -4.08 4.95 8.04
CA ASN A 101 -4.73 5.30 9.30
C ASN A 101 -6.22 5.66 9.14
N TYR A 102 -6.72 5.88 7.92
CA TYR A 102 -8.14 6.16 7.63
C TYR A 102 -9.06 4.96 7.88
N LEU A 103 -8.51 3.85 8.33
CA LEU A 103 -9.28 2.70 8.81
C LEU A 103 -9.89 2.95 10.19
N TYR A 104 -9.29 3.80 11.00
CA TYR A 104 -9.79 4.13 12.32
C TYR A 104 -10.87 5.21 12.26
N PRO A 105 -11.81 5.23 13.21
CA PRO A 105 -12.91 6.20 13.22
C PRO A 105 -12.45 7.66 13.40
N GLY A 106 -11.28 7.91 13.99
CA GLY A 106 -10.72 9.26 14.17
C GLY A 106 -11.39 10.09 15.27
N THR A 107 -12.16 9.47 16.16
CA THR A 107 -12.94 10.16 17.20
C THR A 107 -12.17 10.38 18.48
N SER A 108 -11.26 9.47 18.84
CA SER A 108 -10.53 9.51 20.13
C SER A 108 -9.02 9.68 20.01
N GLY A 109 -8.40 9.14 18.97
CA GLY A 109 -6.93 9.09 18.85
C GLY A 109 -6.29 7.93 19.62
N ASN A 110 -4.95 7.83 19.54
CA ASN A 110 -4.13 6.78 20.18
C ASN A 110 -4.57 5.35 19.86
N TYR A 111 -5.04 5.13 18.63
CA TYR A 111 -5.46 3.81 18.17
C TYR A 111 -4.27 2.84 18.07
N SER A 112 -4.50 1.63 18.56
CA SER A 112 -3.62 0.47 18.41
C SER A 112 -4.03 -0.39 17.22
N GLU A 113 -3.24 -1.40 16.92
CA GLU A 113 -3.55 -2.37 15.87
C GLU A 113 -4.76 -3.25 16.20
N GLU A 114 -5.10 -3.39 17.50
CA GLU A 114 -6.22 -4.21 18.00
C GLU A 114 -7.56 -3.45 18.05
N ASP A 115 -7.53 -2.12 17.86
CA ASP A 115 -8.74 -1.32 17.91
C ASP A 115 -9.66 -1.57 16.72
N ALA A 116 -10.97 -1.44 16.97
CA ALA A 116 -12.00 -1.63 15.96
C ALA A 116 -11.83 -0.66 14.79
N LEU A 117 -11.92 -1.19 13.58
CA LEU A 117 -11.80 -0.43 12.34
C LEU A 117 -13.17 0.06 11.87
N LYS A 118 -13.30 1.35 11.67
CA LYS A 118 -14.52 2.00 11.19
C LYS A 118 -14.18 3.17 10.27
N PRO A 119 -13.83 2.90 9.01
CA PRO A 119 -13.54 3.97 8.04
C PRO A 119 -14.71 4.95 7.89
N TRP A 120 -14.40 6.21 7.72
CA TRP A 120 -15.39 7.28 7.57
C TRP A 120 -15.53 7.77 6.11
N ASN A 121 -14.76 7.21 5.16
CA ASN A 121 -14.83 7.52 3.74
C ASN A 121 -14.58 6.29 2.85
N ASN A 122 -14.95 6.39 1.57
CA ASN A 122 -14.82 5.28 0.62
C ASN A 122 -13.37 4.86 0.37
N TYR A 123 -12.40 5.77 0.45
CA TYR A 123 -10.99 5.40 0.41
C TYR A 123 -10.63 4.45 1.55
N GLY A 124 -10.95 4.80 2.78
CA GLY A 124 -10.73 3.95 3.95
C GLY A 124 -11.38 2.58 3.78
N TRP A 125 -12.66 2.53 3.38
CA TRP A 125 -13.37 1.28 3.13
C TRP A 125 -12.70 0.43 2.06
N SER A 126 -12.26 1.04 0.95
CA SER A 126 -11.54 0.30 -0.11
C SER A 126 -10.20 -0.27 0.37
N LYS A 127 -9.47 0.48 1.22
CA LYS A 127 -8.22 0.01 1.81
C LYS A 127 -8.46 -1.10 2.83
N LEU A 128 -9.52 -1.00 3.64
CA LEU A 128 -9.92 -2.06 4.58
C LEU A 128 -10.29 -3.35 3.85
N GLY A 129 -11.04 -3.26 2.74
CA GLY A 129 -11.39 -4.42 1.92
C GLY A 129 -10.15 -5.16 1.40
N GLY A 130 -9.13 -4.44 0.93
CA GLY A 130 -7.85 -5.05 0.55
C GLY A 130 -7.07 -5.59 1.75
N GLU A 131 -7.04 -4.86 2.86
CA GLU A 131 -6.35 -5.27 4.08
C GLU A 131 -6.92 -6.57 4.66
N SER A 132 -8.25 -6.76 4.59
CA SER A 132 -8.91 -7.99 5.04
C SER A 132 -8.35 -9.24 4.35
N ALA A 133 -8.08 -9.17 3.04
CA ALA A 133 -7.45 -10.27 2.34
C ALA A 133 -5.99 -10.49 2.79
N VAL A 134 -5.25 -9.40 3.05
CA VAL A 134 -3.86 -9.49 3.53
C VAL A 134 -3.79 -10.08 4.94
N GLN A 135 -4.74 -9.75 5.83
CA GLN A 135 -4.85 -10.30 7.18
C GLN A 135 -4.98 -11.84 7.19
N MET A 136 -5.64 -12.42 6.20
CA MET A 136 -5.77 -13.86 6.06
C MET A 136 -4.43 -14.55 5.72
N TYR A 137 -3.42 -13.79 5.28
CA TYR A 137 -2.14 -14.32 4.84
C TYR A 137 -1.07 -14.18 5.92
N ARG A 138 -0.68 -15.30 6.53
CA ARG A 138 0.23 -15.35 7.68
C ARG A 138 1.61 -14.74 7.41
N ASN A 139 2.17 -14.89 6.18
CA ASN A 139 3.45 -14.33 5.79
C ASN A 139 3.30 -12.91 5.22
N SER A 140 2.55 -12.06 5.93
CA SER A 140 2.32 -10.67 5.57
C SER A 140 2.74 -9.72 6.69
N LEU A 141 2.92 -8.44 6.30
CA LEU A 141 3.08 -7.30 7.21
C LEU A 141 2.24 -6.15 6.68
N ILE A 142 1.36 -5.64 7.52
CA ILE A 142 0.49 -4.51 7.21
C ILE A 142 1.03 -3.26 7.90
N LEU A 143 1.19 -2.18 7.14
CA LEU A 143 1.64 -0.89 7.66
C LEU A 143 0.52 0.14 7.48
N ARG A 144 -0.18 0.49 8.55
CA ARG A 144 -1.21 1.55 8.58
C ARG A 144 -0.54 2.90 8.75
N LEU A 145 -0.35 3.61 7.65
CA LEU A 145 0.47 4.81 7.58
C LEU A 145 -0.36 6.05 7.26
N CYS A 146 0.06 7.20 7.83
CA CYS A 146 -0.37 8.53 7.43
C CYS A 146 0.81 9.29 6.82
N MET A 147 1.07 9.01 5.53
CA MET A 147 2.23 9.59 4.85
C MET A 147 1.96 11.00 4.33
N THR A 148 2.95 11.88 4.49
CA THR A 148 2.97 13.21 3.90
C THR A 148 4.23 13.45 3.09
N GLU A 149 4.19 14.46 2.23
CA GLU A 149 5.32 14.86 1.38
C GLU A 149 6.12 16.01 2.00
N LYS A 150 7.39 16.11 1.61
CA LYS A 150 8.27 17.23 1.91
C LYS A 150 8.79 17.82 0.60
N PRO A 151 8.51 19.11 0.29
CA PRO A 151 7.67 20.05 1.05
C PRO A 151 6.20 19.63 1.07
N PHE A 152 5.44 20.15 2.05
CA PHE A 152 4.00 19.90 2.16
C PHE A 152 3.27 20.45 0.94
N VAL A 153 2.51 19.60 0.25
CA VAL A 153 1.94 19.90 -1.08
C VAL A 153 0.57 20.60 -1.05
N HIS A 154 -0.08 20.65 0.10
CA HIS A 154 -1.40 21.28 0.24
C HIS A 154 -1.24 22.75 0.63
N LYS A 155 -1.99 23.63 -0.05
CA LYS A 155 -2.00 25.08 0.25
C LYS A 155 -2.62 25.41 1.61
N LYS A 156 -3.46 24.52 2.16
CA LYS A 156 -4.16 24.69 3.44
C LYS A 156 -4.08 23.39 4.24
N ALA A 157 -4.05 23.52 5.55
CA ALA A 157 -4.16 22.41 6.50
C ALA A 157 -5.27 22.73 7.52
N PHE A 158 -5.94 21.69 8.02
CA PHE A 158 -6.94 21.83 9.07
C PHE A 158 -6.23 21.96 10.43
N ALA A 159 -6.45 23.05 11.16
CA ALA A 159 -5.81 23.30 12.45
C ALA A 159 -6.31 22.35 13.56
N ASN A 160 -7.49 21.79 13.40
CA ASN A 160 -8.15 20.89 14.37
C ASN A 160 -7.95 19.40 14.09
N VAL A 161 -7.19 19.03 13.06
CA VAL A 161 -6.87 17.64 12.74
C VAL A 161 -5.53 17.25 13.34
N LYS A 162 -5.54 16.24 14.21
CA LYS A 162 -4.33 15.61 14.77
C LYS A 162 -4.15 14.23 14.15
N SER A 163 -2.96 13.92 13.67
CA SER A 163 -2.63 12.61 13.12
C SER A 163 -1.14 12.34 13.22
N ASN A 164 -0.76 11.06 13.22
CA ASN A 164 0.63 10.62 13.21
C ASN A 164 1.21 10.73 11.79
N PHE A 165 1.41 11.97 11.32
CA PHE A 165 2.03 12.21 10.02
C PHE A 165 3.49 11.78 10.03
N ILE A 166 3.87 11.02 9.02
CA ILE A 166 5.25 10.62 8.78
C ILE A 166 5.66 10.99 7.35
N PHE A 167 6.86 11.54 7.17
CA PHE A 167 7.36 11.85 5.83
C PHE A 167 7.65 10.59 5.02
N GLN A 168 7.36 10.62 3.73
CA GLN A 168 7.56 9.48 2.83
C GLN A 168 9.02 9.01 2.82
N GLU A 169 9.99 9.93 2.94
CA GLU A 169 11.42 9.62 3.06
C GLU A 169 11.75 8.80 4.31
N ASP A 170 11.10 9.10 5.43
CA ASP A 170 11.34 8.36 6.67
C ASP A 170 10.66 7.00 6.65
N VAL A 171 9.44 6.91 6.11
CA VAL A 171 8.79 5.62 5.83
C VAL A 171 9.67 4.74 4.94
N SER A 172 10.30 5.33 3.93
CA SER A 172 11.16 4.58 3.02
C SER A 172 12.37 3.97 3.71
N LYS A 173 13.01 4.71 4.66
CA LYS A 173 14.10 4.18 5.50
C LYS A 173 13.63 3.06 6.42
N ILE A 174 12.42 3.21 7.03
CA ILE A 174 11.82 2.17 7.87
C ILE A 174 11.57 0.91 7.05
N ILE A 175 10.95 1.03 5.87
CA ILE A 175 10.71 -0.12 4.98
C ILE A 175 12.01 -0.84 4.62
N LEU A 176 13.09 -0.11 4.34
CA LEU A 176 14.39 -0.74 4.08
C LEU A 176 14.92 -1.56 5.25
N LYS A 177 14.60 -1.22 6.49
CA LYS A 177 14.95 -2.01 7.68
C LYS A 177 14.08 -3.27 7.83
N LEU A 178 12.82 -3.20 7.40
CA LEU A 178 11.85 -4.32 7.46
C LEU A 178 12.07 -5.36 6.35
N LEU A 179 12.76 -4.98 5.29
CA LEU A 179 13.13 -5.83 4.14
C LEU A 179 14.46 -6.54 4.37
#